data_961228bcefa311ca66f2dd5a57fe84ec
#
_entry.id   961228bcefa311ca66f2dd5a57fe84ec
#
_cell.length_a   1.000
_cell.length_b   1.000
_cell.length_c   1.000
_cell.angle_alpha   90.00
_cell.angle_beta   90.00
_cell.angle_gamma   90.00
#
_symmetry.space_group_name_H-M   'P 1'
#
loop_
_entity.id
_entity.type
_entity.pdbx_description
1 polymer ?
#
loop_
_entity_poly.entity_id
_entity_poly.type
_entity_poly.pdbx_seq_one_letter_code
_entity_poly.pdbx_strand_id
1 'polypeptide(L)'
;MRSEPGPRLARLRDILQMRFTDIFAAMSPAALSGISPASPLRRLARVGAYVVLRLVGHLFQPVRNQADLHGAVWLYVVSANNYEALQFIQGAQPGAVLVAGQGKNIGRYNGAVRQLSLRRKVLHYWQYPGALAGLWRREGPRAWRFFDLVFYAIGYYEVYGRALRHYRPRAVVFANDHNDDARALLLACRTEGIPTAYVQHASVSANFPPLGFDLSLLEGQDALDKYRRCGPVRGQVALVGMPKADVYLARRNQAPAVCRVGLACNIHDPLPALAETLAYLAQALPALTLTLRPHPSDTRDFGPLRRQLPQVQWSDARRQNVFEFLETQDALVAADTSTHLEATLLNVASIYYRFAANPLTDDYYGYVAHGLVPRAADLPALGALLGALAHHKPADLYYRAAYYNATLGTPDEGRSQPLAARVLGEWLGAAGVPA
;
A
#
# COMPACT_ATOMS: atom_id res chain seq x y z
N MET A 1 -0.18 -34.98 16.09
CA MET A 1 0.46 -34.64 14.80
C MET A 1 -0.59 -34.01 13.90
N ARG A 2 -0.47 -32.73 13.53
CA ARG A 2 -1.35 -32.12 12.52
C ARG A 2 -0.82 -32.57 11.17
N SER A 3 -1.62 -33.32 10.39
CA SER A 3 -1.28 -33.72 9.02
C SER A 3 -0.91 -32.50 8.18
N GLU A 4 0.11 -32.61 7.34
CA GLU A 4 0.48 -31.53 6.42
C GLU A 4 -0.75 -31.18 5.54
N PRO A 5 -0.99 -29.89 5.32
CA PRO A 5 -2.11 -29.47 4.50
C PRO A 5 -1.88 -29.89 3.05
N GLY A 6 -2.92 -30.44 2.43
CA GLY A 6 -2.85 -30.72 0.98
C GLY A 6 -2.50 -29.45 0.20
N PRO A 7 -1.84 -29.56 -0.97
CA PRO A 7 -1.24 -28.46 -1.72
C PRO A 7 -2.21 -27.31 -2.04
N ARG A 8 -3.51 -27.59 -2.19
CA ARG A 8 -4.55 -26.57 -2.41
C ARG A 8 -4.79 -25.71 -1.19
N LEU A 9 -4.85 -26.33 0.00
CA LEU A 9 -5.09 -25.62 1.24
C LEU A 9 -3.86 -24.74 1.61
N ALA A 10 -2.66 -25.25 1.37
CA ALA A 10 -1.42 -24.51 1.57
C ALA A 10 -1.38 -23.25 0.69
N ARG A 11 -1.73 -23.36 -0.60
CA ARG A 11 -1.83 -22.20 -1.52
C ARG A 11 -2.87 -21.19 -1.06
N LEU A 12 -4.07 -21.64 -0.69
CA LEU A 12 -5.14 -20.75 -0.25
C LEU A 12 -4.73 -20.00 1.02
N ARG A 13 -4.03 -20.66 1.93
CA ARG A 13 -3.47 -20.04 3.13
C ARG A 13 -2.41 -18.98 2.79
N ASP A 14 -1.53 -19.26 1.85
CA ASP A 14 -0.54 -18.29 1.36
C ASP A 14 -1.23 -17.06 0.75
N ILE A 15 -2.25 -17.27 -0.10
CA ILE A 15 -3.05 -16.18 -0.69
C ILE A 15 -3.67 -15.31 0.42
N LEU A 16 -4.17 -15.91 1.49
CA LEU A 16 -4.87 -15.23 2.58
C LEU A 16 -3.96 -14.88 3.77
N GLN A 17 -2.63 -14.99 3.63
CA GLN A 17 -1.69 -14.85 4.75
C GLN A 17 -1.95 -13.58 5.60
N MET A 18 -2.12 -12.43 4.96
CA MET A 18 -2.37 -11.16 5.65
C MET A 18 -3.68 -11.17 6.45
N ARG A 19 -4.70 -11.92 6.00
CA ARG A 19 -6.02 -12.00 6.65
C ARG A 19 -6.00 -12.77 7.97
N PHE A 20 -4.96 -13.57 8.19
CA PHE A 20 -4.79 -14.37 9.40
C PHE A 20 -3.72 -13.82 10.34
N THR A 21 -3.17 -12.64 10.07
CA THR A 21 -2.26 -11.95 11.01
C THR A 21 -3.01 -11.41 12.23
N ASP A 22 -2.32 -11.27 13.37
CA ASP A 22 -2.89 -10.70 14.59
C ASP A 22 -3.36 -9.25 14.37
N ILE A 23 -2.58 -8.47 13.63
CA ILE A 23 -2.91 -7.09 13.29
C ILE A 23 -4.22 -7.02 12.51
N PHE A 24 -4.41 -7.86 11.49
CA PHE A 24 -5.64 -7.86 10.71
C PHE A 24 -6.84 -8.30 11.56
N ALA A 25 -6.67 -9.32 12.38
CA ALA A 25 -7.74 -9.82 13.27
C ALA A 25 -8.17 -8.79 14.33
N ALA A 26 -7.22 -7.96 14.77
CA ALA A 26 -7.43 -6.95 15.81
C ALA A 26 -7.84 -5.56 15.26
N MET A 27 -7.96 -5.39 13.94
CA MET A 27 -8.47 -4.14 13.35
C MET A 27 -9.90 -3.83 13.86
N SER A 28 -10.19 -2.54 14.06
CA SER A 28 -11.51 -2.11 14.52
C SER A 28 -12.63 -2.52 13.55
N PRO A 29 -13.86 -2.76 14.04
CA PRO A 29 -15.00 -3.04 13.17
C PRO A 29 -15.24 -1.97 12.10
N ALA A 30 -14.94 -0.72 12.39
CA ALA A 30 -15.04 0.39 11.44
C ALA A 30 -14.04 0.22 10.30
N ALA A 31 -12.77 -0.06 10.60
CA ALA A 31 -11.72 -0.30 9.60
C ALA A 31 -11.99 -1.54 8.75
N LEU A 32 -12.55 -2.59 9.35
CA LEU A 32 -12.92 -3.83 8.64
C LEU A 32 -14.23 -3.72 7.86
N SER A 33 -15.06 -2.71 8.08
CA SER A 33 -16.42 -2.63 7.51
C SER A 33 -16.44 -2.72 5.97
N GLY A 34 -15.49 -2.08 5.30
CA GLY A 34 -15.30 -2.14 3.86
C GLY A 34 -14.69 -3.46 3.35
N ILE A 35 -13.95 -4.19 4.22
CA ILE A 35 -13.22 -5.41 3.86
C ILE A 35 -14.02 -6.65 4.22
N SER A 36 -14.45 -6.79 5.48
CA SER A 36 -15.24 -7.90 6.01
C SER A 36 -16.11 -7.42 7.18
N PRO A 37 -17.41 -7.17 6.96
CA PRO A 37 -18.31 -6.63 7.99
C PRO A 37 -18.32 -7.45 9.28
N ALA A 38 -18.59 -6.80 10.42
CA ALA A 38 -18.69 -7.49 11.71
C ALA A 38 -19.85 -8.51 11.75
N SER A 39 -21.00 -8.15 11.18
CA SER A 39 -22.20 -9.00 11.16
C SER A 39 -22.03 -10.21 10.22
N PRO A 40 -22.25 -11.45 10.70
CA PRO A 40 -22.24 -12.65 9.86
C PRO A 40 -23.25 -12.59 8.71
N LEU A 41 -24.43 -12.03 8.95
CA LEU A 41 -25.48 -11.88 7.92
C LEU A 41 -25.03 -10.92 6.80
N ARG A 42 -24.38 -9.80 7.15
CA ARG A 42 -23.83 -8.88 6.13
C ARG A 42 -22.71 -9.55 5.33
N ARG A 43 -21.87 -10.38 5.96
CA ARG A 43 -20.84 -11.16 5.25
C ARG A 43 -21.47 -12.15 4.30
N LEU A 44 -22.51 -12.87 4.73
CA LEU A 44 -23.25 -13.82 3.87
C LEU A 44 -23.90 -13.09 2.69
N ALA A 45 -24.54 -11.94 2.94
CA ALA A 45 -25.12 -11.11 1.87
C ALA A 45 -24.04 -10.66 0.85
N ARG A 46 -22.83 -10.29 1.32
CA ARG A 46 -21.70 -9.96 0.42
C ARG A 46 -21.25 -11.17 -0.41
N VAL A 47 -21.19 -12.36 0.18
CA VAL A 47 -20.89 -13.59 -0.57
C VAL A 47 -21.95 -13.80 -1.66
N GLY A 48 -23.23 -13.68 -1.34
CA GLY A 48 -24.32 -13.76 -2.31
C GLY A 48 -24.21 -12.72 -3.43
N ALA A 49 -23.99 -11.45 -3.07
CA ALA A 49 -23.78 -10.38 -4.04
C ALA A 49 -22.56 -10.64 -4.94
N TYR A 50 -21.48 -11.18 -4.38
CA TYR A 50 -20.29 -11.53 -5.16
C TYR A 50 -20.55 -12.69 -6.13
N VAL A 51 -21.35 -13.70 -5.73
CA VAL A 51 -21.79 -14.79 -6.61
C VAL A 51 -22.61 -14.22 -7.76
N VAL A 52 -23.60 -13.37 -7.47
CA VAL A 52 -24.41 -12.69 -8.50
C VAL A 52 -23.54 -11.88 -9.46
N LEU A 53 -22.61 -11.09 -8.92
CA LEU A 53 -21.65 -10.33 -9.74
C LEU A 53 -20.85 -11.24 -10.68
N ARG A 54 -20.40 -12.40 -10.22
CA ARG A 54 -19.63 -13.36 -11.04
C ARG A 54 -20.49 -14.12 -12.04
N LEU A 55 -21.69 -14.52 -11.66
CA LEU A 55 -22.60 -15.24 -12.53
C LEU A 55 -23.28 -14.35 -13.56
N VAL A 56 -23.79 -13.20 -13.13
CA VAL A 56 -24.61 -12.33 -13.97
C VAL A 56 -23.80 -11.15 -14.51
N GLY A 57 -23.22 -10.33 -13.63
CA GLY A 57 -22.52 -9.10 -14.04
C GLY A 57 -21.37 -9.36 -15.01
N HIS A 58 -20.56 -10.39 -14.74
CA HIS A 58 -19.42 -10.70 -15.59
C HIS A 58 -19.78 -11.53 -16.82
N LEU A 59 -20.91 -12.19 -16.88
CA LEU A 59 -21.39 -12.83 -18.11
C LEU A 59 -21.74 -11.80 -19.19
N PHE A 60 -22.32 -10.69 -18.78
CA PHE A 60 -22.79 -9.62 -19.69
C PHE A 60 -21.76 -8.50 -19.89
N GLN A 61 -20.71 -8.42 -19.07
CA GLN A 61 -19.61 -7.48 -19.29
C GLN A 61 -18.55 -8.09 -20.23
N PRO A 62 -18.42 -7.60 -21.45
CA PRO A 62 -17.36 -8.07 -22.33
C PRO A 62 -15.99 -7.67 -21.76
N VAL A 63 -15.06 -8.61 -21.76
CA VAL A 63 -13.65 -8.32 -21.51
C VAL A 63 -13.10 -7.74 -22.80
N ARG A 64 -12.82 -6.44 -22.78
CA ARG A 64 -12.40 -5.69 -23.99
C ARG A 64 -10.91 -5.90 -24.26
N ASN A 65 -10.56 -6.01 -25.54
CA ASN A 65 -9.22 -5.93 -26.13
C ASN A 65 -8.14 -6.72 -25.37
N GLN A 66 -7.94 -7.98 -25.74
CA GLN A 66 -6.98 -8.86 -25.10
C GLN A 66 -5.83 -9.30 -26.03
N ALA A 67 -5.84 -8.89 -27.30
CA ALA A 67 -4.80 -9.29 -28.24
C ALA A 67 -3.40 -8.81 -27.82
N ASP A 68 -3.33 -7.64 -27.19
CA ASP A 68 -2.09 -7.03 -26.69
C ASP A 68 -1.55 -7.67 -25.38
N LEU A 69 -2.26 -8.65 -24.81
CA LEU A 69 -1.78 -9.40 -23.64
C LEU A 69 -0.82 -10.54 -24.02
N HIS A 70 -0.86 -11.02 -25.25
CA HIS A 70 -0.04 -12.15 -25.69
C HIS A 70 1.43 -11.76 -25.77
N GLY A 71 2.29 -12.49 -25.06
CA GLY A 71 3.72 -12.27 -25.05
C GLY A 71 4.19 -10.93 -24.48
N ALA A 72 3.28 -10.15 -23.90
CA ALA A 72 3.59 -8.83 -23.30
C ALA A 72 4.24 -8.96 -21.92
N VAL A 73 4.88 -7.90 -21.45
CA VAL A 73 5.19 -7.72 -20.02
C VAL A 73 3.93 -7.17 -19.33
N TRP A 74 3.40 -7.91 -18.38
CA TRP A 74 2.23 -7.47 -17.64
C TRP A 74 2.61 -6.64 -16.43
N LEU A 75 2.04 -5.45 -16.31
CA LEU A 75 2.13 -4.57 -15.14
C LEU A 75 0.86 -4.75 -14.32
N TYR A 76 0.91 -5.59 -13.28
CA TYR A 76 -0.29 -5.99 -12.55
C TYR A 76 -0.65 -4.99 -11.46
N VAL A 77 -1.84 -4.40 -11.57
CA VAL A 77 -2.36 -3.37 -10.69
C VAL A 77 -3.64 -3.81 -9.96
N VAL A 78 -3.76 -3.48 -8.68
CA VAL A 78 -4.94 -3.75 -7.86
C VAL A 78 -5.62 -2.48 -7.34
N SER A 79 -4.96 -1.32 -7.47
CA SER A 79 -5.43 -0.01 -7.00
C SER A 79 -4.82 1.12 -7.83
N ALA A 80 -5.33 2.34 -7.66
CA ALA A 80 -4.76 3.54 -8.27
C ALA A 80 -3.27 3.75 -7.88
N ASN A 81 -2.92 3.52 -6.61
CA ASN A 81 -1.54 3.64 -6.16
C ASN A 81 -0.59 2.67 -6.87
N ASN A 82 -1.06 1.45 -7.17
CA ASN A 82 -0.25 0.50 -7.96
C ASN A 82 -0.12 0.94 -9.41
N TYR A 83 -1.16 1.55 -9.98
CA TYR A 83 -1.08 2.13 -11.32
C TYR A 83 0.00 3.22 -11.36
N GLU A 84 -0.06 4.17 -10.44
CA GLU A 84 0.91 5.27 -10.35
C GLU A 84 2.34 4.78 -10.13
N ALA A 85 2.51 3.68 -9.37
CA ALA A 85 3.82 3.06 -9.14
C ALA A 85 4.40 2.32 -10.35
N LEU A 86 3.58 1.88 -11.30
CA LEU A 86 4.01 1.07 -12.45
C LEU A 86 3.95 1.82 -13.80
N GLN A 87 3.25 2.96 -13.88
CA GLN A 87 3.04 3.65 -15.16
C GLN A 87 4.33 4.10 -15.84
N PHE A 88 5.37 4.47 -15.06
CA PHE A 88 6.67 4.87 -15.63
C PHE A 88 7.35 3.72 -16.38
N ILE A 89 7.12 2.47 -15.95
CA ILE A 89 7.64 1.28 -16.61
C ILE A 89 7.01 1.12 -18.00
N GLN A 90 5.72 1.42 -18.14
CA GLN A 90 5.05 1.36 -19.45
C GLN A 90 5.71 2.29 -20.47
N GLY A 91 6.17 3.47 -20.03
CA GLY A 91 6.91 4.39 -20.88
C GLY A 91 8.33 3.93 -21.21
N ALA A 92 8.97 3.16 -20.31
CA ALA A 92 10.35 2.71 -20.45
C ALA A 92 10.48 1.33 -21.12
N GLN A 93 9.43 0.50 -21.12
CA GLN A 93 9.42 -0.86 -21.65
C GLN A 93 8.39 -0.98 -22.79
N PRO A 94 8.80 -0.93 -24.06
CA PRO A 94 7.90 -1.13 -25.19
C PRO A 94 7.14 -2.46 -25.09
N GLY A 95 5.84 -2.43 -25.33
CA GLY A 95 4.97 -3.60 -25.22
C GLY A 95 4.58 -4.02 -23.82
N ALA A 96 4.90 -3.23 -22.78
CA ALA A 96 4.37 -3.44 -21.44
C ALA A 96 2.89 -3.00 -21.35
N VAL A 97 2.04 -3.82 -20.72
CA VAL A 97 0.59 -3.63 -20.66
C VAL A 97 0.12 -3.63 -19.20
N LEU A 98 -0.61 -2.60 -18.80
CA LEU A 98 -1.23 -2.50 -17.48
C LEU A 98 -2.44 -3.45 -17.40
N VAL A 99 -2.45 -4.31 -16.39
CA VAL A 99 -3.39 -5.43 -16.26
C VAL A 99 -4.01 -5.48 -14.86
N ALA A 100 -5.30 -5.78 -14.77
CA ALA A 100 -6.00 -6.02 -13.51
C ALA A 100 -7.00 -7.17 -13.61
N GLY A 101 -7.41 -7.73 -12.48
CA GLY A 101 -8.54 -8.66 -12.44
C GLY A 101 -9.86 -7.95 -12.76
N GLN A 102 -10.76 -8.62 -13.50
CA GLN A 102 -12.07 -8.09 -13.89
C GLN A 102 -12.89 -7.63 -12.66
N GLY A 103 -13.43 -6.41 -12.77
CA GLY A 103 -14.22 -5.78 -11.70
C GLY A 103 -13.37 -5.01 -10.68
N LYS A 104 -12.05 -4.90 -10.85
CA LYS A 104 -11.25 -3.95 -10.08
C LYS A 104 -11.59 -2.52 -10.50
N ASN A 105 -11.81 -1.68 -9.51
CA ASN A 105 -12.00 -0.25 -9.73
C ASN A 105 -10.68 0.48 -9.43
N ILE A 106 -10.09 1.03 -10.49
CA ILE A 106 -8.81 1.78 -10.44
C ILE A 106 -9.10 3.28 -10.64
N GLY A 107 -10.34 3.70 -10.44
CA GLY A 107 -10.79 5.08 -10.56
C GLY A 107 -10.62 5.64 -11.98
N ARG A 108 -10.00 6.81 -12.09
CA ARG A 108 -9.79 7.50 -13.39
C ARG A 108 -8.94 6.69 -14.39
N TYR A 109 -8.20 5.69 -13.94
CA TYR A 109 -7.31 4.89 -14.79
C TYR A 109 -7.96 3.63 -15.39
N ASN A 110 -9.24 3.38 -15.11
CA ASN A 110 -9.94 2.17 -15.60
C ASN A 110 -9.84 1.96 -17.12
N GLY A 111 -9.80 3.04 -17.90
CA GLY A 111 -9.71 2.98 -19.37
C GLY A 111 -8.33 2.56 -19.89
N ALA A 112 -7.27 2.76 -19.12
CA ALA A 112 -5.89 2.44 -19.49
C ALA A 112 -5.48 1.00 -19.12
N VAL A 113 -6.30 0.31 -18.30
CA VAL A 113 -5.95 -0.99 -17.73
C VAL A 113 -6.74 -2.10 -18.41
N ARG A 114 -6.04 -3.13 -18.89
CA ARG A 114 -6.65 -4.35 -19.45
C ARG A 114 -7.18 -5.24 -18.32
N GLN A 115 -8.29 -5.93 -18.56
CA GLN A 115 -8.93 -6.74 -17.53
C GLN A 115 -8.83 -8.23 -17.84
N LEU A 116 -8.24 -9.01 -16.92
CA LEU A 116 -8.27 -10.46 -16.96
C LEU A 116 -9.64 -10.97 -16.52
N SER A 117 -10.26 -11.81 -17.32
CA SER A 117 -11.58 -12.37 -17.01
C SER A 117 -11.54 -13.25 -15.76
N LEU A 118 -12.40 -12.95 -14.79
CA LEU A 118 -12.58 -13.73 -13.57
C LEU A 118 -13.88 -14.58 -13.60
N ARG A 119 -14.58 -14.65 -14.75
CA ARG A 119 -15.86 -15.37 -14.89
C ARG A 119 -15.80 -16.81 -14.40
N ARG A 120 -14.72 -17.51 -14.76
CA ARG A 120 -14.54 -18.93 -14.46
C ARG A 120 -14.26 -19.23 -12.99
N LYS A 121 -14.11 -18.23 -12.12
CA LYS A 121 -14.01 -18.46 -10.67
C LYS A 121 -15.19 -19.27 -10.14
N VAL A 122 -16.39 -19.05 -10.70
CA VAL A 122 -17.61 -19.77 -10.32
C VAL A 122 -17.44 -21.29 -10.41
N LEU A 123 -16.68 -21.80 -11.38
CA LEU A 123 -16.42 -23.22 -11.56
C LEU A 123 -15.62 -23.86 -10.41
N HIS A 124 -15.08 -23.04 -9.51
CA HIS A 124 -14.25 -23.50 -8.39
C HIS A 124 -14.96 -23.33 -7.03
N TYR A 125 -16.15 -22.72 -6.97
CA TYR A 125 -16.83 -22.42 -5.71
C TYR A 125 -17.24 -23.66 -4.91
N TRP A 126 -17.38 -24.82 -5.56
CA TRP A 126 -17.59 -26.09 -4.88
C TRP A 126 -16.45 -26.45 -3.90
N GLN A 127 -15.26 -25.89 -4.07
CA GLN A 127 -14.11 -26.11 -3.18
C GLN A 127 -14.28 -25.41 -1.83
N TYR A 128 -15.17 -24.41 -1.75
CA TYR A 128 -15.29 -23.52 -0.60
C TYR A 128 -15.58 -24.23 0.73
N PRO A 129 -16.55 -25.17 0.85
CA PRO A 129 -16.85 -25.82 2.13
C PRO A 129 -15.64 -26.58 2.69
N GLY A 130 -14.96 -27.34 1.84
CA GLY A 130 -13.74 -28.07 2.22
C GLY A 130 -12.56 -27.15 2.58
N ALA A 131 -12.39 -26.07 1.83
CA ALA A 131 -11.37 -25.06 2.09
C ALA A 131 -11.60 -24.34 3.42
N LEU A 132 -12.84 -23.90 3.68
CA LEU A 132 -13.21 -23.26 4.95
C LEU A 132 -13.00 -24.18 6.15
N ALA A 133 -13.44 -25.44 6.05
CA ALA A 133 -13.25 -26.43 7.09
C ALA A 133 -11.76 -26.72 7.35
N GLY A 134 -10.96 -26.82 6.30
CA GLY A 134 -9.50 -27.01 6.41
C GLY A 134 -8.79 -25.82 7.05
N LEU A 135 -9.14 -24.60 6.64
CA LEU A 135 -8.62 -23.37 7.25
C LEU A 135 -9.09 -23.21 8.69
N TRP A 136 -10.31 -23.57 9.02
CA TRP A 136 -10.80 -23.49 10.38
C TRP A 136 -10.03 -24.41 11.33
N ARG A 137 -9.71 -25.64 10.93
CA ARG A 137 -8.89 -26.56 11.75
C ARG A 137 -7.49 -25.99 12.04
N ARG A 138 -6.98 -25.08 11.18
CA ARG A 138 -5.64 -24.52 11.26
C ARG A 138 -5.59 -23.15 11.93
N GLU A 139 -6.44 -22.24 11.48
CA GLU A 139 -6.48 -20.82 11.87
C GLU A 139 -7.56 -20.55 12.95
N GLY A 140 -8.37 -21.58 13.28
CA GLY A 140 -9.39 -21.50 14.32
C GLY A 140 -10.47 -20.45 14.01
N PRO A 141 -10.92 -19.69 15.03
CA PRO A 141 -11.99 -18.72 14.89
C PRO A 141 -11.75 -17.63 13.83
N ARG A 142 -10.48 -17.36 13.47
CA ARG A 142 -10.14 -16.37 12.44
C ARG A 142 -10.67 -16.77 11.06
N ALA A 143 -10.57 -18.05 10.69
CA ALA A 143 -11.11 -18.51 9.41
C ALA A 143 -12.64 -18.36 9.35
N TRP A 144 -13.35 -18.59 10.48
CA TRP A 144 -14.76 -18.35 10.58
C TRP A 144 -15.12 -16.86 10.59
N ARG A 145 -14.33 -16.04 11.27
CA ARG A 145 -14.54 -14.58 11.26
C ARG A 145 -14.43 -14.01 9.84
N PHE A 146 -13.55 -14.55 9.00
CA PHE A 146 -13.26 -14.08 7.66
C PHE A 146 -13.72 -15.05 6.56
N PHE A 147 -14.78 -15.79 6.77
CA PHE A 147 -15.29 -16.78 5.80
C PHE A 147 -15.62 -16.16 4.44
N ASP A 148 -16.07 -14.91 4.40
CA ASP A 148 -16.33 -14.15 3.19
C ASP A 148 -15.05 -13.88 2.38
N LEU A 149 -13.94 -13.56 3.05
CA LEU A 149 -12.64 -13.38 2.39
C LEU A 149 -12.08 -14.72 1.88
N VAL A 150 -12.28 -15.80 2.63
CA VAL A 150 -11.95 -17.16 2.15
C VAL A 150 -12.73 -17.44 0.86
N PHE A 151 -14.04 -17.13 0.83
CA PHE A 151 -14.87 -17.32 -0.37
C PHE A 151 -14.34 -16.49 -1.55
N TYR A 152 -13.97 -15.21 -1.32
CA TYR A 152 -13.44 -14.36 -2.38
C TYR A 152 -12.13 -14.85 -2.98
N ALA A 153 -11.29 -15.51 -2.19
CA ALA A 153 -10.03 -16.05 -2.65
C ALA A 153 -10.17 -17.32 -3.53
N ILE A 154 -11.27 -18.05 -3.40
CA ILE A 154 -11.50 -19.28 -4.19
C ILE A 154 -11.49 -18.99 -5.69
N GLY A 155 -10.74 -19.80 -6.44
CA GLY A 155 -10.69 -19.76 -7.90
C GLY A 155 -9.77 -18.68 -8.51
N TYR A 156 -9.12 -17.82 -7.72
CA TYR A 156 -8.17 -16.86 -8.29
C TYR A 156 -6.96 -17.56 -8.94
N TYR A 157 -6.35 -18.48 -8.21
CA TYR A 157 -5.17 -19.21 -8.69
C TYR A 157 -5.45 -19.96 -9.99
N GLU A 158 -6.56 -20.67 -10.07
CA GLU A 158 -6.94 -21.49 -11.22
C GLU A 158 -7.23 -20.63 -12.46
N VAL A 159 -7.91 -19.49 -12.24
CA VAL A 159 -8.26 -18.57 -13.34
C VAL A 159 -7.02 -17.86 -13.85
N TYR A 160 -6.13 -17.44 -12.97
CA TYR A 160 -4.87 -16.81 -13.38
C TYR A 160 -3.92 -17.80 -14.06
N GLY A 161 -3.78 -19.03 -13.55
CA GLY A 161 -2.99 -20.07 -14.23
C GLY A 161 -3.50 -20.33 -15.64
N ARG A 162 -4.84 -20.34 -15.83
CA ARG A 162 -5.40 -20.45 -17.18
C ARG A 162 -5.07 -19.24 -18.06
N ALA A 163 -5.14 -18.01 -17.53
CA ALA A 163 -4.80 -16.81 -18.28
C ALA A 163 -3.33 -16.80 -18.68
N LEU A 164 -2.42 -17.19 -17.78
CA LEU A 164 -0.98 -17.30 -18.04
C LEU A 164 -0.68 -18.30 -19.15
N ARG A 165 -1.30 -19.49 -19.12
CA ARG A 165 -1.14 -20.49 -20.20
C ARG A 165 -1.68 -20.00 -21.54
N HIS A 166 -2.74 -19.21 -21.53
CA HIS A 166 -3.36 -18.68 -22.74
C HIS A 166 -2.54 -17.54 -23.36
N TYR A 167 -2.21 -16.54 -22.55
CA TYR A 167 -1.54 -15.32 -23.04
C TYR A 167 -0.02 -15.41 -23.04
N ARG A 168 0.58 -16.28 -22.24
CA ARG A 168 2.03 -16.50 -22.13
C ARG A 168 2.81 -15.18 -22.02
N PRO A 169 2.52 -14.35 -20.99
CA PRO A 169 3.27 -13.11 -20.83
C PRO A 169 4.76 -13.42 -20.65
N ARG A 170 5.62 -12.53 -21.13
CA ARG A 170 7.07 -12.66 -20.98
C ARG A 170 7.50 -12.53 -19.52
N ALA A 171 6.85 -11.66 -18.77
CA ALA A 171 7.03 -11.47 -17.34
C ALA A 171 5.80 -10.79 -16.74
N VAL A 172 5.66 -10.87 -15.42
CA VAL A 172 4.64 -10.11 -14.67
C VAL A 172 5.33 -9.25 -13.61
N VAL A 173 5.11 -7.93 -13.67
CA VAL A 173 5.61 -6.95 -12.73
C VAL A 173 4.48 -6.57 -11.78
N PHE A 174 4.73 -6.63 -10.50
CA PHE A 174 3.77 -6.35 -9.43
C PHE A 174 4.16 -5.08 -8.69
N ALA A 175 3.17 -4.31 -8.24
CA ALA A 175 3.38 -3.28 -7.21
C ALA A 175 2.68 -3.64 -5.90
N ASN A 176 2.12 -4.85 -5.78
CA ASN A 176 1.48 -5.32 -4.55
C ASN A 176 1.87 -6.77 -4.27
N ASP A 177 2.33 -7.04 -3.05
CA ASP A 177 2.86 -8.34 -2.61
C ASP A 177 1.93 -9.07 -1.62
N HIS A 178 0.90 -8.42 -1.09
CA HIS A 178 0.09 -8.92 0.02
C HIS A 178 -1.42 -8.98 -0.28
N ASN A 179 -1.89 -8.46 -1.40
CA ASN A 179 -3.31 -8.54 -1.77
C ASN A 179 -3.64 -9.94 -2.29
N ASP A 180 -4.82 -10.46 -1.94
CA ASP A 180 -5.22 -11.84 -2.21
C ASP A 180 -5.14 -12.23 -3.70
N ASP A 181 -5.55 -11.34 -4.60
CA ASP A 181 -5.50 -11.61 -6.04
C ASP A 181 -4.08 -11.48 -6.62
N ALA A 182 -3.27 -10.53 -6.17
CA ALA A 182 -1.87 -10.40 -6.56
C ALA A 182 -1.05 -11.63 -6.09
N ARG A 183 -1.28 -12.10 -4.84
CA ARG A 183 -0.68 -13.33 -4.32
C ARG A 183 -1.06 -14.55 -5.16
N ALA A 184 -2.34 -14.67 -5.52
CA ALA A 184 -2.81 -15.78 -6.35
C ALA A 184 -2.15 -15.78 -7.74
N LEU A 185 -2.00 -14.60 -8.36
CA LEU A 185 -1.31 -14.45 -9.64
C LEU A 185 0.18 -14.80 -9.51
N LEU A 186 0.86 -14.31 -8.45
CA LEU A 186 2.26 -14.63 -8.18
C LEU A 186 2.49 -16.15 -8.07
N LEU A 187 1.64 -16.85 -7.30
CA LEU A 187 1.73 -18.30 -7.15
C LEU A 187 1.44 -19.04 -8.48
N ALA A 188 0.53 -18.52 -9.28
CA ALA A 188 0.27 -19.06 -10.61
C ALA A 188 1.47 -18.84 -11.57
N CYS A 189 2.09 -17.64 -11.55
CA CYS A 189 3.30 -17.38 -12.32
C CYS A 189 4.43 -18.37 -11.97
N ARG A 190 4.66 -18.61 -10.68
CA ARG A 190 5.66 -19.59 -10.23
C ARG A 190 5.40 -21.00 -10.77
N THR A 191 4.13 -21.42 -10.79
CA THR A 191 3.76 -22.76 -11.30
C THR A 191 3.91 -22.85 -12.81
N GLU A 192 3.60 -21.80 -13.53
CA GLU A 192 3.68 -21.74 -14.99
C GLU A 192 5.08 -21.34 -15.50
N GLY A 193 6.05 -21.10 -14.60
CA GLY A 193 7.41 -20.71 -14.97
C GLY A 193 7.52 -19.29 -15.56
N ILE A 194 6.57 -18.41 -15.28
CA ILE A 194 6.58 -17.03 -15.77
C ILE A 194 7.42 -16.17 -14.81
N PRO A 195 8.45 -15.45 -15.30
CA PRO A 195 9.28 -14.56 -14.49
C PRO A 195 8.48 -13.46 -13.81
N THR A 196 8.86 -13.11 -12.57
CA THR A 196 8.12 -12.15 -11.74
C THR A 196 9.03 -11.07 -11.20
N ALA A 197 8.61 -9.80 -11.31
CA ALA A 197 9.27 -8.67 -10.67
C ALA A 197 8.32 -7.94 -9.72
N TYR A 198 8.88 -7.29 -8.72
CA TYR A 198 8.16 -6.46 -7.75
C TYR A 198 8.76 -5.06 -7.70
N VAL A 199 7.90 -4.03 -7.71
CA VAL A 199 8.26 -2.64 -7.48
C VAL A 199 7.57 -2.19 -6.21
N GLN A 200 8.34 -1.82 -5.21
CA GLN A 200 7.79 -1.29 -3.96
C GLN A 200 7.05 0.03 -4.24
N HIS A 201 5.86 0.21 -3.66
CA HIS A 201 5.02 1.39 -3.85
C HIS A 201 4.61 2.07 -2.53
N ALA A 202 4.89 1.42 -1.40
CA ALA A 202 4.55 1.90 -0.06
C ALA A 202 5.50 1.31 0.97
N SER A 203 5.54 1.92 2.16
CA SER A 203 6.37 1.44 3.26
C SER A 203 6.01 0.01 3.67
N VAL A 204 7.03 -0.81 3.91
CA VAL A 204 6.91 -2.22 4.26
C VAL A 204 6.73 -2.39 5.76
N SER A 205 5.99 -3.41 6.15
CA SER A 205 5.83 -3.85 7.53
C SER A 205 6.41 -5.26 7.71
N ALA A 206 6.95 -5.55 8.89
CA ALA A 206 7.42 -6.89 9.26
C ALA A 206 6.30 -7.97 9.35
N ASN A 207 5.05 -7.59 9.08
CA ASN A 207 3.90 -8.50 9.02
C ASN A 207 3.53 -8.91 7.58
N PHE A 208 4.29 -8.45 6.59
CA PHE A 208 4.03 -8.78 5.19
C PHE A 208 4.43 -10.23 4.86
N PRO A 209 3.95 -10.79 3.76
CA PRO A 209 4.45 -12.09 3.28
C PRO A 209 5.95 -12.03 2.97
N PRO A 210 6.67 -13.16 3.03
CA PRO A 210 8.03 -13.24 2.54
C PRO A 210 8.14 -12.76 1.09
N LEU A 211 9.22 -12.04 0.79
CA LEU A 211 9.48 -11.49 -0.55
C LEU A 211 9.77 -12.63 -1.54
N GLY A 212 8.85 -12.83 -2.45
CA GLY A 212 8.84 -14.06 -3.24
C GLY A 212 8.95 -13.86 -4.75
N PHE A 213 9.48 -12.75 -5.23
CA PHE A 213 9.64 -12.44 -6.65
C PHE A 213 11.04 -12.84 -7.14
N ASP A 214 11.21 -12.97 -8.45
CA ASP A 214 12.50 -13.29 -9.05
C ASP A 214 13.40 -12.05 -9.14
N LEU A 215 12.79 -10.84 -9.26
CA LEU A 215 13.43 -9.54 -9.05
C LEU A 215 12.58 -8.70 -8.09
N SER A 216 13.22 -7.99 -7.16
CA SER A 216 12.54 -7.02 -6.28
C SER A 216 13.27 -5.68 -6.30
N LEU A 217 12.56 -4.64 -6.72
CA LEU A 217 13.02 -3.26 -6.71
C LEU A 217 12.46 -2.58 -5.46
N LEU A 218 13.32 -2.39 -4.46
CA LEU A 218 12.96 -1.83 -3.15
C LEU A 218 13.44 -0.39 -3.01
N GLU A 219 12.72 0.39 -2.21
CA GLU A 219 13.04 1.80 -2.00
C GLU A 219 14.34 2.00 -1.20
N GLY A 220 14.62 1.15 -0.21
CA GLY A 220 15.79 1.28 0.64
C GLY A 220 16.08 0.06 1.49
N GLN A 221 17.12 0.16 2.30
CA GLN A 221 17.59 -0.93 3.17
C GLN A 221 16.54 -1.32 4.22
N ASP A 222 15.78 -0.36 4.75
CA ASP A 222 14.66 -0.61 5.68
C ASP A 222 13.68 -1.68 5.15
N ALA A 223 13.27 -1.54 3.89
CA ALA A 223 12.34 -2.47 3.26
C ALA A 223 12.95 -3.87 3.17
N LEU A 224 14.21 -3.99 2.76
CA LEU A 224 14.90 -5.27 2.66
C LEU A 224 15.02 -5.95 4.04
N ASP A 225 15.39 -5.19 5.08
CA ASP A 225 15.54 -5.73 6.43
C ASP A 225 14.20 -6.18 7.03
N LYS A 226 13.11 -5.46 6.72
CA LYS A 226 11.76 -5.89 7.10
C LYS A 226 11.33 -7.16 6.38
N TYR A 227 11.57 -7.27 5.08
CA TYR A 227 11.27 -8.49 4.34
C TYR A 227 12.09 -9.69 4.81
N ARG A 228 13.36 -9.51 5.19
CA ARG A 228 14.18 -10.56 5.81
C ARG A 228 13.59 -11.06 7.14
N ARG A 229 12.93 -10.19 7.91
CA ARG A 229 12.17 -10.58 9.12
C ARG A 229 10.87 -11.31 8.79
N CYS A 230 10.25 -11.02 7.64
CA CYS A 230 9.06 -11.74 7.19
C CYS A 230 9.36 -13.19 6.76
N GLY A 231 10.60 -13.47 6.36
CA GLY A 231 11.05 -14.80 5.93
C GLY A 231 12.14 -14.75 4.86
N PRO A 232 12.41 -15.89 4.20
CA PRO A 232 13.41 -15.96 3.15
C PRO A 232 13.08 -15.02 1.98
N VAL A 233 14.06 -14.23 1.57
CA VAL A 233 13.99 -13.38 0.38
C VAL A 233 14.38 -14.22 -0.83
N ARG A 234 13.52 -14.28 -1.83
CA ARG A 234 13.75 -15.00 -3.08
C ARG A 234 14.26 -14.02 -4.15
N GLY A 235 15.05 -14.57 -5.09
CA GLY A 235 15.50 -13.86 -6.28
C GLY A 235 16.49 -12.73 -6.00
N GLN A 236 16.62 -11.83 -6.97
CA GLN A 236 17.49 -10.67 -6.88
C GLN A 236 16.78 -9.50 -6.20
N VAL A 237 17.54 -8.70 -5.47
CA VAL A 237 17.05 -7.45 -4.88
C VAL A 237 17.95 -6.31 -5.35
N ALA A 238 17.32 -5.25 -5.87
CA ALA A 238 17.98 -3.98 -6.15
C ALA A 238 17.31 -2.87 -5.33
N LEU A 239 18.12 -2.03 -4.70
CA LEU A 239 17.66 -0.86 -3.97
C LEU A 239 17.69 0.33 -4.93
N VAL A 240 16.52 0.85 -5.29
CA VAL A 240 16.35 1.81 -6.39
C VAL A 240 15.84 3.19 -5.95
N GLY A 241 15.65 3.40 -4.64
CA GLY A 241 15.04 4.62 -4.13
C GLY A 241 13.51 4.63 -4.29
N MET A 242 12.91 5.80 -4.08
CA MET A 242 11.46 6.01 -4.12
C MET A 242 11.04 6.70 -5.43
N PRO A 243 10.61 5.96 -6.48
CA PRO A 243 10.30 6.53 -7.80
C PRO A 243 9.28 7.67 -7.77
N LYS A 244 8.28 7.59 -6.89
CA LYS A 244 7.24 8.64 -6.77
C LYS A 244 7.75 9.96 -6.18
N ALA A 245 8.92 9.96 -5.51
CA ALA A 245 9.50 11.15 -4.91
C ALA A 245 10.40 11.94 -5.87
N ASP A 246 10.91 11.32 -6.95
CA ASP A 246 11.95 11.90 -7.81
C ASP A 246 11.70 13.36 -8.20
N VAL A 247 10.51 13.66 -8.71
CA VAL A 247 10.15 15.00 -9.21
C VAL A 247 10.04 16.06 -8.12
N TYR A 248 9.97 15.65 -6.86
CA TYR A 248 9.82 16.52 -5.71
C TYR A 248 11.13 16.77 -4.98
N LEU A 249 12.12 15.88 -5.09
CA LEU A 249 13.39 16.00 -4.36
C LEU A 249 14.17 17.27 -4.70
N ALA A 250 14.04 17.80 -5.92
CA ALA A 250 14.63 19.07 -6.32
C ALA A 250 13.96 20.29 -5.65
N ARG A 251 12.78 20.11 -5.05
CA ARG A 251 11.95 21.18 -4.45
C ARG A 251 11.83 21.01 -2.93
N ARG A 252 12.87 20.50 -2.29
CA ARG A 252 12.90 20.33 -0.84
C ARG A 252 12.68 21.65 -0.12
N ASN A 253 11.99 21.59 1.00
CA ASN A 253 11.73 22.73 1.86
C ASN A 253 13.06 23.32 2.42
N GLN A 254 13.32 24.59 2.12
CA GLN A 254 14.52 25.33 2.54
C GLN A 254 14.23 26.33 3.68
N ALA A 255 13.00 26.35 4.22
CA ALA A 255 12.64 27.28 5.29
C ALA A 255 13.53 27.03 6.53
N PRO A 256 14.16 28.10 7.10
CA PRO A 256 15.04 27.96 8.26
C PRO A 256 14.25 27.77 9.58
N ALA A 257 12.95 27.99 9.54
CA ALA A 257 12.04 27.88 10.67
C ALA A 257 10.67 27.34 10.21
N VAL A 258 9.91 26.77 11.13
CA VAL A 258 8.56 26.27 10.86
C VAL A 258 7.54 27.37 11.08
N CYS A 259 6.75 27.67 10.05
CA CYS A 259 5.60 28.58 10.09
C CYS A 259 4.29 27.85 9.71
N ARG A 260 4.37 26.79 8.90
CA ARG A 260 3.22 26.05 8.35
C ARG A 260 3.30 24.61 8.81
N VAL A 261 2.28 24.17 9.54
CA VAL A 261 2.21 22.82 10.12
C VAL A 261 1.02 22.06 9.54
N GLY A 262 1.32 21.00 8.82
CA GLY A 262 0.32 20.04 8.37
C GLY A 262 0.03 18.99 9.45
N LEU A 263 -1.25 18.71 9.71
CA LEU A 263 -1.66 17.57 10.51
C LEU A 263 -2.31 16.54 9.57
N ALA A 264 -1.72 15.35 9.44
CA ALA A 264 -2.31 14.25 8.66
C ALA A 264 -3.01 13.28 9.59
N CYS A 265 -4.28 12.98 9.30
CA CYS A 265 -5.07 12.05 10.12
C CYS A 265 -5.70 10.94 9.27
N ASN A 266 -6.01 9.82 9.89
CA ASN A 266 -6.68 8.67 9.30
C ASN A 266 -7.95 8.30 10.09
N ILE A 267 -8.68 7.29 9.62
CA ILE A 267 -9.96 6.86 10.22
C ILE A 267 -9.82 6.37 11.68
N HIS A 268 -8.60 6.01 12.11
CA HIS A 268 -8.35 5.53 13.47
C HIS A 268 -8.14 6.68 14.47
N ASP A 269 -7.89 7.90 13.97
CA ASP A 269 -7.66 9.07 14.81
C ASP A 269 -9.00 9.68 15.22
N PRO A 270 -9.39 9.71 16.51
CA PRO A 270 -10.68 10.22 16.93
C PRO A 270 -10.84 11.71 16.66
N LEU A 271 -12.01 12.13 16.14
CA LEU A 271 -12.28 13.55 15.87
C LEU A 271 -12.15 14.45 17.10
N PRO A 272 -12.60 14.04 18.33
CA PRO A 272 -12.39 14.84 19.54
C PRO A 272 -10.91 15.09 19.85
N ALA A 273 -10.05 14.06 19.71
CA ALA A 273 -8.62 14.20 19.97
C ALA A 273 -7.93 15.09 18.92
N LEU A 274 -8.37 15.02 17.66
CA LEU A 274 -7.92 15.95 16.61
C LEU A 274 -8.33 17.39 16.93
N ALA A 275 -9.57 17.59 17.39
CA ALA A 275 -10.08 18.92 17.80
C ALA A 275 -9.26 19.49 18.95
N GLU A 276 -9.00 18.68 19.98
CA GLU A 276 -8.19 19.05 21.14
C GLU A 276 -6.75 19.44 20.73
N THR A 277 -6.11 18.61 19.87
CA THR A 277 -4.77 18.89 19.38
C THR A 277 -4.70 20.19 18.60
N LEU A 278 -5.62 20.41 17.67
CA LEU A 278 -5.67 21.62 16.86
C LEU A 278 -5.95 22.88 17.71
N ALA A 279 -6.88 22.78 18.67
CA ALA A 279 -7.18 23.88 19.59
C ALA A 279 -5.99 24.24 20.47
N TYR A 280 -5.32 23.22 21.04
CA TYR A 280 -4.11 23.42 21.83
C TYR A 280 -3.01 24.11 21.02
N LEU A 281 -2.70 23.62 19.82
CA LEU A 281 -1.65 24.19 18.98
C LEU A 281 -1.98 25.63 18.54
N ALA A 282 -3.23 25.91 18.19
CA ALA A 282 -3.67 27.25 17.81
C ALA A 282 -3.55 28.25 18.97
N GLN A 283 -3.73 27.79 20.20
CA GLN A 283 -3.59 28.62 21.39
C GLN A 283 -2.12 28.78 21.83
N ALA A 284 -1.37 27.67 21.86
CA ALA A 284 0.01 27.64 22.35
C ALA A 284 1.00 28.28 21.36
N LEU A 285 0.73 28.18 20.07
CA LEU A 285 1.62 28.62 18.98
C LEU A 285 0.82 29.41 17.92
N PRO A 286 0.26 30.58 18.28
CA PRO A 286 -0.67 31.33 17.43
C PRO A 286 -0.04 31.88 16.14
N ALA A 287 1.30 31.92 16.06
CA ALA A 287 2.03 32.33 14.86
C ALA A 287 2.07 31.23 13.79
N LEU A 288 1.73 29.96 14.12
CA LEU A 288 1.75 28.87 13.17
C LEU A 288 0.44 28.78 12.38
N THR A 289 0.57 28.59 11.09
CA THR A 289 -0.57 28.23 10.23
C THR A 289 -0.78 26.72 10.28
N LEU A 290 -1.96 26.28 10.74
CA LEU A 290 -2.31 24.87 10.85
C LEU A 290 -3.15 24.43 9.67
N THR A 291 -2.82 23.29 9.05
CA THR A 291 -3.58 22.68 7.94
C THR A 291 -3.91 21.24 8.29
N LEU A 292 -5.21 20.88 8.38
CA LEU A 292 -5.63 19.48 8.57
C LEU A 292 -5.84 18.78 7.22
N ARG A 293 -5.25 17.60 7.08
CA ARG A 293 -5.37 16.73 5.90
C ARG A 293 -5.93 15.37 6.30
N PRO A 294 -7.25 15.12 6.14
CA PRO A 294 -7.83 13.79 6.28
C PRO A 294 -7.35 12.83 5.19
N HIS A 295 -7.24 11.53 5.53
CA HIS A 295 -6.91 10.49 4.55
C HIS A 295 -7.96 10.45 3.41
N PRO A 296 -7.59 10.19 2.14
CA PRO A 296 -8.52 10.24 1.00
C PRO A 296 -9.71 9.27 1.10
N SER A 297 -9.58 8.18 1.86
CA SER A 297 -10.67 7.24 2.14
C SER A 297 -11.48 7.56 3.40
N ASP A 298 -11.15 8.65 4.12
CA ASP A 298 -11.92 9.07 5.29
C ASP A 298 -13.23 9.72 4.86
N THR A 299 -14.33 9.13 5.32
CA THR A 299 -15.70 9.59 4.99
C THR A 299 -16.42 10.21 6.16
N ARG A 300 -15.72 10.46 7.28
CA ARG A 300 -16.32 11.09 8.47
C ARG A 300 -16.72 12.54 8.17
N ASP A 301 -17.72 13.03 8.88
CA ASP A 301 -18.13 14.44 8.79
C ASP A 301 -17.19 15.34 9.61
N PHE A 302 -16.40 16.14 8.94
CA PHE A 302 -15.53 17.14 9.52
C PHE A 302 -16.20 18.54 9.66
N GLY A 303 -17.46 18.68 9.26
CA GLY A 303 -18.19 19.97 9.31
C GLY A 303 -18.24 20.59 10.72
N PRO A 304 -18.53 19.85 11.79
CA PRO A 304 -18.48 20.38 13.17
C PRO A 304 -17.10 20.93 13.52
N LEU A 305 -16.02 20.20 13.20
CA LEU A 305 -14.64 20.61 13.49
C LEU A 305 -14.24 21.88 12.72
N ARG A 306 -14.67 22.02 11.47
CA ARG A 306 -14.46 23.24 10.66
C ARG A 306 -15.13 24.47 11.29
N ARG A 307 -16.34 24.30 11.83
CA ARG A 307 -17.05 25.42 12.48
C ARG A 307 -16.41 25.80 13.81
N GLN A 308 -15.90 24.82 14.55
CA GLN A 308 -15.24 25.03 15.84
C GLN A 308 -13.88 25.73 15.69
N LEU A 309 -13.13 25.43 14.64
CA LEU A 309 -11.78 25.92 14.41
C LEU A 309 -11.66 26.56 13.01
N PRO A 310 -12.29 27.71 12.77
CA PRO A 310 -12.35 28.35 11.45
C PRO A 310 -10.97 28.82 10.94
N GLN A 311 -9.99 29.03 11.84
CA GLN A 311 -8.62 29.42 11.50
C GLN A 311 -7.79 28.28 10.92
N VAL A 312 -8.21 27.01 11.09
CA VAL A 312 -7.49 25.84 10.55
C VAL A 312 -7.78 25.69 9.06
N GLN A 313 -6.73 25.62 8.25
CA GLN A 313 -6.82 25.35 6.82
C GLN A 313 -7.10 23.85 6.57
N TRP A 314 -7.59 23.55 5.36
CA TRP A 314 -7.98 22.18 4.98
C TRP A 314 -7.37 21.79 3.66
N SER A 315 -6.70 20.64 3.62
CA SER A 315 -6.24 20.00 2.40
C SER A 315 -7.22 18.90 1.97
N ASP A 316 -7.55 18.88 0.68
CA ASP A 316 -8.37 17.82 0.07
C ASP A 316 -7.46 16.76 -0.56
N ALA A 317 -7.28 15.64 0.12
CA ALA A 317 -6.44 14.54 -0.33
C ALA A 317 -6.94 13.84 -1.63
N ARG A 318 -8.14 14.15 -2.12
CA ARG A 318 -8.66 13.65 -3.40
C ARG A 318 -8.23 14.51 -4.60
N ARG A 319 -7.86 15.76 -4.35
CA ARG A 319 -7.46 16.74 -5.36
C ARG A 319 -5.97 17.02 -5.38
N GLN A 320 -5.34 16.97 -4.20
CA GLN A 320 -3.94 17.27 -3.98
C GLN A 320 -3.24 15.99 -3.52
N ASN A 321 -2.18 15.55 -4.18
CA ASN A 321 -1.42 14.39 -3.74
C ASN A 321 -0.60 14.73 -2.46
N VAL A 322 0.03 13.72 -1.85
CA VAL A 322 0.72 13.89 -0.58
C VAL A 322 1.96 14.79 -0.71
N PHE A 323 2.71 14.67 -1.80
CA PHE A 323 3.91 15.51 -2.01
C PHE A 323 3.53 16.97 -2.26
N GLU A 324 2.54 17.24 -3.09
CA GLU A 324 2.01 18.60 -3.32
C GLU A 324 1.52 19.24 -2.01
N PHE A 325 0.91 18.47 -1.12
CA PHE A 325 0.57 18.95 0.21
C PHE A 325 1.81 19.28 1.04
N LEU A 326 2.79 18.37 1.09
CA LEU A 326 4.00 18.55 1.87
C LEU A 326 4.86 19.74 1.38
N GLU A 327 4.87 20.04 0.09
CA GLU A 327 5.52 21.24 -0.46
C GLU A 327 4.97 22.55 0.12
N THR A 328 3.72 22.53 0.60
CA THR A 328 3.10 23.71 1.25
C THR A 328 3.33 23.76 2.75
N GLN A 329 4.00 22.78 3.35
CA GLN A 329 4.23 22.69 4.77
C GLN A 329 5.71 22.81 5.14
N ASP A 330 6.01 23.25 6.37
CA ASP A 330 7.35 23.26 6.95
C ASP A 330 7.51 22.12 7.98
N ALA A 331 6.40 21.72 8.59
CA ALA A 331 6.35 20.55 9.49
C ALA A 331 5.11 19.71 9.25
N LEU A 332 5.21 18.42 9.62
CA LEU A 332 4.11 17.45 9.62
C LEU A 332 3.94 16.86 11.01
N VAL A 333 2.70 16.77 11.49
CA VAL A 333 2.31 16.02 12.69
C VAL A 333 1.37 14.90 12.25
N ALA A 334 1.69 13.67 12.61
CA ALA A 334 0.84 12.52 12.28
C ALA A 334 1.09 11.36 13.25
N ALA A 335 0.14 10.42 13.28
CA ALA A 335 0.32 9.12 13.91
C ALA A 335 0.97 8.12 12.93
N ASP A 336 0.62 6.84 12.99
CA ASP A 336 1.18 5.82 12.09
C ASP A 336 0.79 6.03 10.62
N THR A 337 1.72 6.57 9.83
CA THR A 337 1.55 6.83 8.40
C THR A 337 2.88 6.80 7.65
N SER A 338 2.88 6.35 6.39
CA SER A 338 4.06 6.46 5.51
C SER A 338 4.43 7.91 5.18
N THR A 339 3.51 8.85 5.40
CA THR A 339 3.72 10.28 5.09
C THR A 339 4.89 10.89 5.86
N HIS A 340 5.30 10.30 6.99
CA HIS A 340 6.51 10.69 7.71
C HIS A 340 7.77 10.58 6.85
N LEU A 341 7.91 9.48 6.11
CA LEU A 341 9.03 9.29 5.19
C LEU A 341 8.98 10.30 4.04
N GLU A 342 7.81 10.49 3.45
CA GLU A 342 7.59 11.44 2.36
C GLU A 342 7.90 12.88 2.81
N ALA A 343 7.48 13.28 4.02
CA ALA A 343 7.80 14.57 4.61
C ALA A 343 9.31 14.74 4.84
N THR A 344 9.95 13.76 5.46
CA THR A 344 11.41 13.81 5.72
C THR A 344 12.20 13.91 4.43
N LEU A 345 11.84 13.18 3.37
CA LEU A 345 12.47 13.28 2.04
C LEU A 345 12.40 14.69 1.45
N LEU A 346 11.32 15.42 1.70
CA LEU A 346 11.14 16.80 1.28
C LEU A 346 11.73 17.83 2.26
N ASN A 347 12.51 17.40 3.26
CA ASN A 347 13.04 18.27 4.30
C ASN A 347 11.95 19.01 5.11
N VAL A 348 10.75 18.43 5.20
CA VAL A 348 9.66 18.86 6.07
C VAL A 348 9.86 18.18 7.42
N ALA A 349 9.93 18.97 8.51
CA ALA A 349 10.15 18.45 9.85
C ALA A 349 8.95 17.61 10.29
N SER A 350 9.13 16.30 10.46
CA SER A 350 8.03 15.41 10.77
C SER A 350 8.08 14.95 12.22
N ILE A 351 6.93 14.98 12.92
CA ILE A 351 6.79 14.61 14.33
C ILE A 351 5.74 13.51 14.44
N TYR A 352 6.13 12.39 15.03
CA TYR A 352 5.20 11.31 15.37
C TYR A 352 4.41 11.70 16.62
N TYR A 353 3.10 11.83 16.49
CA TYR A 353 2.19 12.10 17.59
C TYR A 353 0.92 11.27 17.45
N ARG A 354 0.58 10.50 18.48
CA ARG A 354 -0.66 9.72 18.51
C ARG A 354 -1.79 10.57 19.05
N PHE A 355 -2.76 10.89 18.22
CA PHE A 355 -3.97 11.62 18.65
C PHE A 355 -4.78 10.85 19.69
N ALA A 356 -4.69 9.51 19.71
CA ALA A 356 -5.21 8.64 20.76
C ALA A 356 -4.40 7.36 20.86
N ALA A 357 -4.46 6.69 22.00
CA ALA A 357 -3.84 5.38 22.15
C ALA A 357 -4.48 4.38 21.17
N ASN A 358 -3.67 3.80 20.32
CA ASN A 358 -4.07 2.70 19.45
C ASN A 358 -3.36 1.42 19.92
N PRO A 359 -4.07 0.42 20.46
CA PRO A 359 -3.45 -0.79 20.96
C PRO A 359 -2.84 -1.67 19.86
N LEU A 360 -3.15 -1.40 18.59
CA LEU A 360 -2.74 -2.22 17.45
C LEU A 360 -1.44 -1.79 16.82
N THR A 361 -1.14 -0.51 16.91
CA THR A 361 0.02 0.07 16.26
C THR A 361 0.68 1.08 17.18
N ASP A 362 1.97 0.96 17.36
CA ASP A 362 2.82 1.98 17.95
C ASP A 362 4.13 1.96 17.18
N ASP A 363 4.37 3.02 16.42
CA ASP A 363 5.49 3.10 15.49
C ASP A 363 5.53 1.92 14.50
N TYR A 364 4.37 1.66 13.87
CA TYR A 364 4.14 0.51 12.98
C TYR A 364 5.21 0.35 11.89
N TYR A 365 5.73 1.48 11.40
CA TYR A 365 6.79 1.51 10.40
C TYR A 365 8.19 1.58 11.01
N GLY A 366 8.34 1.69 12.31
CA GLY A 366 9.64 1.82 12.99
C GLY A 366 10.35 3.15 12.73
N TYR A 367 9.61 4.19 12.39
CA TYR A 367 10.20 5.50 12.06
C TYR A 367 10.76 6.23 13.28
N VAL A 368 10.14 6.05 14.44
CA VAL A 368 10.66 6.58 15.71
C VAL A 368 11.84 5.73 16.17
N ALA A 369 11.68 4.41 16.16
CA ALA A 369 12.72 3.47 16.59
C ALA A 369 14.03 3.62 15.82
N HIS A 370 13.96 3.95 14.53
CA HIS A 370 15.13 4.14 13.67
C HIS A 370 15.52 5.62 13.46
N GLY A 371 14.96 6.55 14.25
CA GLY A 371 15.38 7.95 14.27
C GLY A 371 15.01 8.78 13.03
N LEU A 372 14.06 8.30 12.20
CA LEU A 372 13.53 9.09 11.10
C LEU A 372 12.82 10.34 11.63
N VAL A 373 11.96 10.15 12.64
CA VAL A 373 11.16 11.22 13.24
C VAL A 373 11.19 11.18 14.77
N PRO A 374 11.19 12.34 15.46
CA PRO A 374 10.99 12.37 16.90
C PRO A 374 9.54 12.05 17.27
N ARG A 375 9.35 11.55 18.52
CA ARG A 375 8.04 11.31 19.10
C ARG A 375 7.68 12.42 20.08
N ALA A 376 6.46 12.95 19.99
CA ALA A 376 5.83 13.70 21.06
C ALA A 376 4.96 12.75 21.92
N ALA A 377 5.18 12.73 23.22
CA ALA A 377 4.45 11.85 24.13
C ALA A 377 3.04 12.39 24.45
N ASP A 378 2.89 13.71 24.51
CA ASP A 378 1.67 14.43 24.85
C ASP A 378 1.61 15.79 24.15
N LEU A 379 0.54 16.56 24.39
CA LEU A 379 0.35 17.89 23.80
C LEU A 379 1.44 18.90 24.21
N PRO A 380 1.85 19.00 25.50
CA PRO A 380 2.97 19.86 25.88
C PRO A 380 4.27 19.52 25.16
N ALA A 381 4.63 18.24 25.05
CA ALA A 381 5.81 17.80 24.32
C ALA A 381 5.72 18.13 22.83
N LEU A 382 4.53 17.97 22.21
CA LEU A 382 4.29 18.36 20.82
C LEU A 382 4.46 19.86 20.63
N GLY A 383 3.89 20.67 21.54
CA GLY A 383 4.03 22.13 21.55
C GLY A 383 5.49 22.56 21.69
N ALA A 384 6.25 21.93 22.59
CA ALA A 384 7.68 22.22 22.78
C ALA A 384 8.51 21.89 21.54
N LEU A 385 8.29 20.74 20.90
CA LEU A 385 8.98 20.37 19.66
C LEU A 385 8.67 21.35 18.52
N LEU A 386 7.42 21.69 18.30
CA LEU A 386 7.02 22.65 17.27
C LEU A 386 7.53 24.07 17.59
N GLY A 387 7.51 24.48 18.85
CA GLY A 387 8.06 25.76 19.31
C GLY A 387 9.57 25.87 19.03
N ALA A 388 10.34 24.82 19.32
CA ALA A 388 11.75 24.78 18.99
C ALA A 388 11.99 24.87 17.46
N LEU A 389 11.20 24.14 16.66
CA LEU A 389 11.28 24.17 15.20
C LEU A 389 10.82 25.50 14.59
N ALA A 390 9.93 26.24 15.26
CA ALA A 390 9.52 27.58 14.86
C ALA A 390 10.64 28.60 15.02
N HIS A 391 11.62 28.35 15.90
CA HIS A 391 12.84 29.16 16.02
C HIS A 391 13.95 28.69 15.07
N HIS A 392 14.12 27.37 14.94
CA HIS A 392 15.17 26.80 14.10
C HIS A 392 14.79 25.42 13.59
N LYS A 393 14.70 25.27 12.28
CA LYS A 393 14.52 23.99 11.59
C LYS A 393 15.86 23.55 10.98
N PRO A 394 16.38 22.33 11.28
CA PRO A 394 17.58 21.81 10.62
C PRO A 394 17.44 21.77 9.10
N ALA A 395 18.50 22.12 8.40
CA ALA A 395 18.50 22.22 6.94
C ALA A 395 18.61 20.85 6.23
N ASP A 396 18.97 19.81 6.96
CA ASP A 396 19.42 18.51 6.43
C ASP A 396 18.62 17.32 6.98
N LEU A 397 17.37 17.55 7.41
CA LEU A 397 16.50 16.49 7.96
C LEU A 397 16.32 15.32 6.99
N TYR A 398 16.35 15.59 5.68
CA TYR A 398 16.15 14.58 4.65
C TYR A 398 17.20 13.46 4.68
N TYR A 399 18.42 13.69 5.19
CA TYR A 399 19.42 12.63 5.33
C TYR A 399 19.01 11.52 6.29
N ARG A 400 18.10 11.78 7.22
CA ARG A 400 17.51 10.74 8.08
C ARG A 400 16.76 9.67 7.28
N ALA A 401 16.34 10.00 6.07
CA ALA A 401 15.65 9.07 5.18
C ALA A 401 16.59 8.16 4.37
N ALA A 402 17.92 8.27 4.49
CA ALA A 402 18.87 7.48 3.70
C ALA A 402 18.72 5.95 3.89
N TYR A 403 18.34 5.51 5.08
CA TYR A 403 18.02 4.09 5.34
C TYR A 403 16.78 3.61 4.58
N TYR A 404 15.86 4.53 4.27
CA TYR A 404 14.57 4.27 3.63
C TYR A 404 14.57 4.53 2.13
N ASN A 405 15.51 5.35 1.64
CA ASN A 405 15.65 5.69 0.22
C ASN A 405 17.11 5.58 -0.19
N ALA A 406 17.42 4.51 -0.91
CA ALA A 406 18.80 4.14 -1.25
C ALA A 406 19.50 5.09 -2.23
N THR A 407 18.77 5.98 -2.92
CA THR A 407 19.37 6.92 -3.87
C THR A 407 19.81 8.24 -3.22
N LEU A 408 19.42 8.52 -1.97
CA LEU A 408 19.83 9.73 -1.26
C LEU A 408 21.35 9.82 -1.10
N GLY A 409 21.92 10.96 -1.47
CA GLY A 409 23.36 11.20 -1.41
C GLY A 409 24.18 10.44 -2.45
N THR A 410 23.54 9.85 -3.46
CA THR A 410 24.18 9.14 -4.58
C THR A 410 23.98 9.90 -5.89
N PRO A 411 24.72 9.54 -6.98
CA PRO A 411 24.48 10.10 -8.31
C PRO A 411 23.07 9.82 -8.87
N ASP A 412 22.36 8.86 -8.32
CA ASP A 412 20.99 8.50 -8.72
C ASP A 412 19.91 9.20 -7.87
N GLU A 413 20.27 10.17 -7.03
CA GLU A 413 19.29 10.97 -6.28
C GLU A 413 18.34 11.72 -7.23
N GLY A 414 17.04 11.57 -7.00
CA GLY A 414 15.99 12.10 -7.89
C GLY A 414 15.88 11.37 -9.24
N ARG A 415 16.49 10.19 -9.37
CA ARG A 415 16.54 9.37 -10.58
C ARG A 415 16.13 7.91 -10.31
N SER A 416 15.32 7.67 -9.29
CA SER A 416 14.85 6.33 -8.91
C SER A 416 14.04 5.67 -10.04
N GLN A 417 13.23 6.42 -10.80
CA GLN A 417 12.49 5.90 -11.95
C GLN A 417 13.41 5.40 -13.07
N PRO A 418 14.38 6.19 -13.61
CA PRO A 418 15.32 5.70 -14.61
C PRO A 418 16.15 4.53 -14.09
N LEU A 419 16.58 4.55 -12.82
CA LEU A 419 17.34 3.45 -12.22
C LEU A 419 16.51 2.16 -12.18
N ALA A 420 15.27 2.24 -11.68
CA ALA A 420 14.36 1.10 -11.62
C ALA A 420 14.05 0.54 -13.03
N ALA A 421 13.81 1.42 -14.00
CA ALA A 421 13.54 1.02 -15.38
C ALA A 421 14.76 0.33 -16.03
N ARG A 422 15.97 0.84 -15.79
CA ARG A 422 17.21 0.23 -16.27
C ARG A 422 17.43 -1.15 -15.67
N VAL A 423 17.36 -1.30 -14.35
CA VAL A 423 17.53 -2.58 -13.65
C VAL A 423 16.50 -3.61 -14.13
N LEU A 424 15.24 -3.20 -14.28
CA LEU A 424 14.19 -4.08 -14.80
C LEU A 424 14.46 -4.49 -16.25
N GLY A 425 14.91 -3.58 -17.12
CA GLY A 425 15.24 -3.85 -18.51
C GLY A 425 16.40 -4.83 -18.66
N GLU A 426 17.47 -4.63 -17.89
CA GLU A 426 18.64 -5.54 -17.84
C GLU A 426 18.21 -6.95 -17.38
N TRP A 427 17.37 -7.04 -16.34
CA TRP A 427 16.87 -8.33 -15.85
C TRP A 427 15.97 -9.01 -16.88
N LEU A 428 15.07 -8.31 -17.56
CA LEU A 428 14.24 -8.86 -18.64
C LEU A 428 15.09 -9.38 -19.78
N GLY A 429 16.16 -8.67 -20.19
CA GLY A 429 17.10 -9.11 -21.21
C GLY A 429 17.87 -10.36 -20.79
N ALA A 430 18.37 -10.44 -19.55
CA ALA A 430 19.09 -11.59 -19.01
C ALA A 430 18.20 -12.84 -18.85
N ALA A 431 16.90 -12.65 -18.60
CA ALA A 431 15.93 -13.74 -18.54
C ALA A 431 15.58 -14.37 -19.93
N GLY A 432 16.27 -13.97 -20.99
CA GLY A 432 16.01 -14.43 -22.35
C GLY A 432 14.69 -13.91 -22.94
N VAL A 433 14.22 -12.80 -22.39
CA VAL A 433 13.00 -12.12 -22.81
C VAL A 433 13.39 -11.15 -23.95
N PRO A 434 13.12 -11.45 -25.25
CA PRO A 434 13.47 -10.55 -26.35
C PRO A 434 12.84 -9.16 -26.15
N ALA A 435 13.56 -8.11 -26.54
CA ALA A 435 13.15 -6.73 -26.40
C ALA A 435 11.85 -6.40 -27.16
#